data_032126d16e2d2fcb6f353d3002ce448a
#
_entry.id   032126d16e2d2fcb6f353d3002ce448a
#
_cell.length_a   1.000
_cell.length_b   1.000
_cell.length_c   1.000
_cell.angle_alpha   90.00
_cell.angle_beta   90.00
_cell.angle_gamma   90.00
#
_symmetry.space_group_name_H-M   'P 1'
#
loop_
_entity.id
_entity.type
_entity.pdbx_description
1 polymer ?
#
loop_
_entity_poly.entity_id
_entity_poly.type
_entity_poly.pdbx_seq_one_letter_code
_entity_poly.pdbx_strand_id
1 'polypeptide(L)'
;MRRLHPEPVPQLYEPTLESVRRHPLPDWYQNAKLGIFVHWGLYSVPGWAASRKDPYSIIAERGFDAYFRENPYAEWYLNSLKFDDGPTRAYHDRNFGKHFAYEDFQPMFESAAQKWVPDDWAQLFQKTGAGYAVLTAKHTDGYLLWPSQVANLARPGYRSSRDLVGEFVAAARARGLRAGLYYSGGMDWLLNPQRIDTPEKIYSTILDGPKYVEYADAHWRELIDRYRPSVMWGDIMYPAGANTLELFSYYYNRVPDGVINDRFATRFTPPQRPGLQPPAIHYDFLTPEYTSFDEIQAQKWETCRGIGSSFGYNRDDDEDSYLSAGAVIRMLIDIVSKNGNLLLNVGPRADGSIHELQRKCLLGLGAWLDVNGEAIRGTRPWSHAASTTLAGVPVRFTRKENTLYAMLLDTPGEAEIRIRNLHAAGGSEVRLLGIDERLKWRQSGSDLIVRLPAPLPDSPAHALRISVGT
;
A
#
# COMPACT_ATOMS: atom_id res chain seq x y z
N MET A 1 -17.38 -5.94 -41.79
CA MET A 1 -16.45 -5.70 -40.64
C MET A 1 -15.80 -7.04 -40.27
N ARG A 2 -14.51 -7.21 -40.61
CA ARG A 2 -13.74 -8.40 -40.20
C ARG A 2 -13.50 -8.30 -38.70
N ARG A 3 -13.96 -9.28 -37.92
CA ARG A 3 -13.54 -9.46 -36.52
C ARG A 3 -12.04 -9.72 -36.55
N LEU A 4 -11.24 -8.74 -36.09
CA LEU A 4 -9.84 -8.96 -35.79
C LEU A 4 -9.81 -9.93 -34.60
N HIS A 5 -9.45 -11.20 -34.86
CA HIS A 5 -9.07 -12.11 -33.80
C HIS A 5 -7.80 -11.52 -33.16
N PRO A 6 -7.74 -11.30 -31.85
CA PRO A 6 -6.51 -10.88 -31.20
C PRO A 6 -5.44 -11.92 -31.47
N GLU A 7 -4.24 -11.47 -31.83
CA GLU A 7 -3.08 -12.37 -31.99
C GLU A 7 -2.87 -13.18 -30.72
N PRO A 8 -2.51 -14.45 -30.82
CA PRO A 8 -2.26 -15.29 -29.67
C PRO A 8 -1.13 -14.70 -28.82
N VAL A 9 -1.41 -14.39 -27.57
CA VAL A 9 -0.41 -13.92 -26.59
C VAL A 9 0.63 -15.03 -26.42
N PRO A 10 1.93 -14.76 -26.59
CA PRO A 10 2.96 -15.76 -26.39
C PRO A 10 2.83 -16.36 -24.98
N GLN A 11 2.67 -17.68 -24.88
CA GLN A 11 2.55 -18.36 -23.60
C GLN A 11 3.95 -18.59 -23.01
N LEU A 12 4.45 -17.60 -22.24
CA LEU A 12 5.77 -17.65 -21.60
C LEU A 12 5.72 -18.46 -20.28
N TYR A 13 4.54 -18.50 -19.62
CA TYR A 13 4.34 -19.12 -18.32
C TYR A 13 3.26 -20.20 -18.39
N GLU A 14 3.58 -21.37 -17.86
CA GLU A 14 2.65 -22.48 -17.68
C GLU A 14 2.07 -22.44 -16.24
N PRO A 15 0.89 -23.08 -15.99
CA PRO A 15 0.25 -23.12 -14.68
C PRO A 15 0.95 -24.10 -13.71
N THR A 16 2.26 -24.02 -13.61
CA THR A 16 3.10 -24.80 -12.71
C THR A 16 3.92 -23.91 -11.81
N LEU A 17 4.20 -24.37 -10.59
CA LEU A 17 4.99 -23.60 -9.63
C LEU A 17 6.41 -23.28 -10.16
N GLU A 18 7.01 -24.23 -10.85
CA GLU A 18 8.32 -24.06 -11.48
C GLU A 18 8.29 -22.93 -12.51
N SER A 19 7.24 -22.89 -13.35
CA SER A 19 7.12 -21.88 -14.41
C SER A 19 6.86 -20.50 -13.84
N VAL A 20 5.89 -20.32 -12.93
CA VAL A 20 5.56 -19.01 -12.38
C VAL A 20 6.70 -18.43 -11.53
N ARG A 21 7.50 -19.28 -10.86
CA ARG A 21 8.71 -18.85 -10.11
C ARG A 21 9.84 -18.31 -10.98
N ARG A 22 9.81 -18.53 -12.28
CA ARG A 22 10.78 -17.92 -13.21
C ARG A 22 10.46 -16.47 -13.53
N HIS A 23 9.27 -15.98 -13.14
CA HIS A 23 8.92 -14.59 -13.31
C HIS A 23 9.90 -13.71 -12.50
N PRO A 24 10.66 -12.80 -13.14
CA PRO A 24 11.59 -11.94 -12.44
C PRO A 24 10.82 -10.79 -11.78
N LEU A 25 11.26 -10.38 -10.59
CA LEU A 25 10.75 -9.15 -9.99
C LEU A 25 11.14 -7.96 -10.87
N PRO A 26 10.18 -7.22 -11.47
CA PRO A 26 10.48 -6.17 -12.44
C PRO A 26 11.24 -4.99 -11.81
N ASP A 27 12.18 -4.41 -12.58
CA ASP A 27 12.98 -3.26 -12.15
C ASP A 27 12.13 -2.05 -11.75
N TRP A 28 11.02 -1.82 -12.45
CA TRP A 28 10.14 -0.70 -12.11
C TRP A 28 9.62 -0.79 -10.67
N TYR A 29 9.25 -2.01 -10.20
CA TYR A 29 8.73 -2.22 -8.85
C TYR A 29 9.83 -2.11 -7.80
N GLN A 30 11.03 -2.63 -8.11
CA GLN A 30 12.19 -2.47 -7.25
C GLN A 30 12.62 -1.00 -7.13
N ASN A 31 12.43 -0.19 -8.17
CA ASN A 31 12.87 1.21 -8.25
C ASN A 31 11.84 2.20 -7.71
N ALA A 32 10.55 1.88 -7.73
CA ALA A 32 9.45 2.77 -7.36
C ALA A 32 9.50 3.24 -5.89
N LYS A 33 9.69 2.34 -4.93
CA LYS A 33 9.80 2.56 -3.48
C LYS A 33 8.54 3.10 -2.79
N LEU A 34 7.73 3.89 -3.48
CA LEU A 34 6.51 4.51 -2.96
C LEU A 34 5.35 4.23 -3.91
N GLY A 35 4.27 3.68 -3.37
CA GLY A 35 2.96 3.56 -3.99
C GLY A 35 1.88 4.24 -3.15
N ILE A 36 0.76 4.57 -3.78
CA ILE A 36 -0.43 5.07 -3.10
C ILE A 36 -1.51 4.00 -3.16
N PHE A 37 -2.06 3.65 -2.00
CA PHE A 37 -3.23 2.79 -1.87
C PHE A 37 -4.48 3.64 -1.78
N VAL A 38 -5.58 3.21 -2.38
CA VAL A 38 -6.86 3.93 -2.32
C VAL A 38 -7.95 2.97 -1.88
N HIS A 39 -8.49 3.18 -0.68
CA HIS A 39 -9.67 2.46 -0.20
C HIS A 39 -10.91 3.34 -0.38
N TRP A 40 -11.73 2.99 -1.36
CA TRP A 40 -12.92 3.74 -1.76
C TRP A 40 -14.05 2.79 -2.14
N GLY A 41 -15.27 3.08 -1.68
CA GLY A 41 -16.43 2.21 -1.89
C GLY A 41 -17.64 2.67 -1.10
N LEU A 42 -18.62 1.80 -0.90
CA LEU A 42 -19.86 2.12 -0.18
C LEU A 42 -19.59 2.61 1.26
N TYR A 43 -18.58 2.06 1.92
CA TYR A 43 -18.16 2.48 3.26
C TYR A 43 -17.69 3.93 3.35
N SER A 44 -17.37 4.56 2.22
CA SER A 44 -17.06 6.01 2.17
C SER A 44 -18.29 6.90 2.36
N VAL A 45 -19.51 6.36 2.22
CA VAL A 45 -20.76 7.11 2.45
C VAL A 45 -20.98 7.37 3.94
N PRO A 46 -21.08 6.34 4.83
CA PRO A 46 -21.06 6.60 6.26
C PRO A 46 -19.74 7.23 6.69
N GLY A 47 -18.62 6.83 6.07
CA GLY A 47 -17.30 7.38 6.32
C GLY A 47 -17.00 7.44 7.81
N TRP A 48 -17.16 6.33 8.54
CA TRP A 48 -17.09 6.32 9.99
C TRP A 48 -16.52 4.99 10.52
N ALA A 49 -15.70 5.11 11.56
CA ALA A 49 -15.18 3.99 12.32
C ALA A 49 -15.27 4.30 13.82
N ALA A 50 -15.45 3.24 14.63
CA ALA A 50 -15.69 3.38 16.07
C ALA A 50 -14.45 3.87 16.85
N SER A 51 -13.26 3.72 16.30
CA SER A 51 -12.01 4.13 16.93
C SER A 51 -11.10 4.87 15.96
N ARG A 52 -10.25 5.74 16.52
CA ARG A 52 -9.16 6.44 15.79
C ARG A 52 -7.78 5.91 16.19
N LYS A 53 -7.73 4.91 17.08
CA LYS A 53 -6.48 4.24 17.48
C LYS A 53 -6.07 3.22 16.44
N ASP A 54 -4.78 3.01 16.29
CA ASP A 54 -4.28 1.92 15.44
C ASP A 54 -4.73 0.53 15.99
N PRO A 55 -4.92 -0.46 15.09
CA PRO A 55 -5.48 -1.76 15.47
C PRO A 55 -4.65 -2.51 16.53
N TYR A 56 -3.32 -2.43 16.44
CA TYR A 56 -2.45 -3.14 17.36
C TYR A 56 -2.46 -2.54 18.76
N SER A 57 -2.59 -1.21 18.88
CA SER A 57 -2.81 -0.55 20.16
C SER A 57 -4.10 -0.99 20.84
N ILE A 58 -5.20 -1.09 20.08
CA ILE A 58 -6.49 -1.59 20.63
C ILE A 58 -6.33 -3.02 21.12
N ILE A 59 -5.72 -3.88 20.30
CA ILE A 59 -5.50 -5.30 20.65
C ILE A 59 -4.63 -5.43 21.91
N ALA A 60 -3.53 -4.68 21.97
CA ALA A 60 -2.59 -4.73 23.10
C ALA A 60 -3.20 -4.19 24.39
N GLU A 61 -3.99 -3.11 24.34
CA GLU A 61 -4.58 -2.47 25.51
C GLU A 61 -5.85 -3.18 26.00
N ARG A 62 -6.69 -3.71 25.08
CA ARG A 62 -8.07 -4.10 25.36
C ARG A 62 -8.48 -5.45 24.76
N GLY A 63 -7.58 -6.12 24.01
CA GLY A 63 -7.81 -7.42 23.41
C GLY A 63 -8.63 -7.41 22.12
N PHE A 64 -8.80 -8.61 21.55
CA PHE A 64 -9.46 -8.80 20.25
C PHE A 64 -10.97 -8.50 20.29
N ASP A 65 -11.67 -8.73 21.40
CA ASP A 65 -13.11 -8.39 21.52
C ASP A 65 -13.33 -6.89 21.28
N ALA A 66 -12.55 -6.04 21.97
CA ALA A 66 -12.60 -4.60 21.77
C ALA A 66 -12.24 -4.20 20.33
N TYR A 67 -11.22 -4.85 19.76
CA TYR A 67 -10.80 -4.59 18.38
C TYR A 67 -11.93 -4.85 17.37
N PHE A 68 -12.61 -5.99 17.44
CA PHE A 68 -13.69 -6.30 16.50
C PHE A 68 -14.92 -5.44 16.72
N ARG A 69 -15.26 -5.13 17.97
CA ARG A 69 -16.43 -4.35 18.34
C ARG A 69 -16.29 -2.86 18.05
N GLU A 70 -15.08 -2.33 18.23
CA GLU A 70 -14.72 -0.93 18.02
C GLU A 70 -13.71 -0.79 16.89
N ASN A 71 -13.93 -1.54 15.82
CA ASN A 71 -12.99 -1.66 14.71
C ASN A 71 -12.60 -0.27 14.17
N PRO A 72 -11.30 0.04 14.05
CA PRO A 72 -10.84 1.34 13.56
C PRO A 72 -10.95 1.50 12.04
N TYR A 73 -11.29 0.44 11.31
CA TYR A 73 -11.35 0.41 9.87
C TYR A 73 -12.76 0.76 9.36
N ALA A 74 -12.91 1.91 8.70
CA ALA A 74 -14.18 2.33 8.11
C ALA A 74 -14.67 1.36 7.02
N GLU A 75 -13.77 0.70 6.32
CA GLU A 75 -14.09 -0.33 5.32
C GLU A 75 -14.63 -1.63 5.94
N TRP A 76 -14.53 -1.78 7.27
CA TRP A 76 -15.15 -2.87 8.04
C TRP A 76 -16.53 -2.50 8.60
N TYR A 77 -17.09 -1.37 8.19
CA TYR A 77 -18.38 -0.86 8.69
C TYR A 77 -19.49 -1.90 8.64
N LEU A 78 -19.64 -2.66 7.53
CA LEU A 78 -20.66 -3.70 7.40
C LEU A 78 -20.49 -4.82 8.43
N ASN A 79 -19.27 -5.25 8.74
CA ASN A 79 -19.07 -6.22 9.82
C ASN A 79 -19.36 -5.62 11.19
N SER A 80 -18.93 -4.38 11.43
CA SER A 80 -19.16 -3.67 12.69
C SER A 80 -20.64 -3.39 12.98
N LEU A 81 -21.47 -3.27 11.93
CA LEU A 81 -22.94 -3.19 12.06
C LEU A 81 -23.59 -4.43 12.67
N LYS A 82 -22.93 -5.60 12.60
CA LYS A 82 -23.47 -6.86 13.12
C LYS A 82 -23.37 -7.01 14.64
N PHE A 83 -22.79 -6.01 15.32
CA PHE A 83 -22.80 -5.91 16.79
C PHE A 83 -23.98 -5.03 17.19
N ASP A 84 -25.10 -5.62 17.62
CA ASP A 84 -26.36 -4.92 17.91
C ASP A 84 -26.22 -3.83 18.97
N ASP A 85 -25.34 -4.05 19.96
CA ASP A 85 -24.99 -3.13 21.04
C ASP A 85 -23.67 -2.40 20.79
N GLY A 86 -23.14 -2.47 19.56
CA GLY A 86 -21.88 -1.85 19.16
C GLY A 86 -21.99 -0.36 18.83
N PRO A 87 -20.87 0.38 18.91
CA PRO A 87 -20.87 1.82 18.59
C PRO A 87 -21.25 2.11 17.14
N THR A 88 -20.87 1.22 16.21
CA THR A 88 -21.22 1.36 14.78
C THR A 88 -22.73 1.22 14.57
N ARG A 89 -23.39 0.29 15.25
CA ARG A 89 -24.85 0.14 15.21
C ARG A 89 -25.53 1.39 15.77
N ALA A 90 -25.08 1.90 16.91
CA ALA A 90 -25.63 3.11 17.50
C ALA A 90 -25.45 4.36 16.60
N TYR A 91 -24.30 4.49 15.96
CA TYR A 91 -24.05 5.55 14.97
C TYR A 91 -24.97 5.42 13.76
N HIS A 92 -25.10 4.21 13.21
CA HIS A 92 -25.92 3.91 12.04
C HIS A 92 -27.39 4.22 12.29
N ASP A 93 -27.96 3.68 13.38
CA ASP A 93 -29.38 3.87 13.74
C ASP A 93 -29.74 5.34 13.92
N ARG A 94 -28.83 6.13 14.49
CA ARG A 94 -29.03 7.56 14.72
C ARG A 94 -28.97 8.37 13.42
N ASN A 95 -28.10 8.03 12.48
CA ASN A 95 -27.83 8.85 11.30
C ASN A 95 -28.60 8.40 10.06
N PHE A 96 -28.94 7.11 9.96
CA PHE A 96 -29.59 6.53 8.77
C PHE A 96 -30.94 5.85 9.14
N GLY A 97 -31.13 5.45 10.40
CA GLY A 97 -32.32 4.74 10.85
C GLY A 97 -32.12 3.23 10.94
N LYS A 98 -32.88 2.60 11.86
CA LYS A 98 -32.75 1.17 12.20
C LYS A 98 -33.01 0.20 11.04
N HIS A 99 -33.78 0.64 10.04
CA HIS A 99 -34.19 -0.19 8.89
C HIS A 99 -33.39 0.10 7.64
N PHE A 100 -32.45 1.03 7.69
CA PHE A 100 -31.56 1.32 6.57
C PHE A 100 -30.51 0.20 6.46
N ALA A 101 -30.47 -0.48 5.33
CA ALA A 101 -29.49 -1.54 5.09
C ALA A 101 -28.18 -0.97 4.55
N TYR A 102 -27.08 -1.70 4.73
CA TYR A 102 -25.78 -1.26 4.18
C TYR A 102 -25.83 -1.06 2.65
N GLU A 103 -26.55 -1.92 1.96
CA GLU A 103 -26.70 -1.88 0.50
C GLU A 103 -27.49 -0.64 0.03
N ASP A 104 -28.23 0.02 0.91
CA ASP A 104 -28.92 1.29 0.60
C ASP A 104 -27.93 2.45 0.45
N PHE A 105 -26.66 2.27 0.84
CA PHE A 105 -25.59 3.20 0.50
C PHE A 105 -25.22 3.20 -1.00
N GLN A 106 -25.56 2.16 -1.77
CA GLN A 106 -25.22 2.07 -3.20
C GLN A 106 -25.67 3.30 -3.99
N PRO A 107 -26.96 3.71 -4.03
CA PRO A 107 -27.39 4.88 -4.79
C PRO A 107 -26.76 6.18 -4.28
N MET A 108 -26.47 6.28 -2.99
CA MET A 108 -25.80 7.44 -2.41
C MET A 108 -24.36 7.54 -2.88
N PHE A 109 -23.63 6.42 -2.87
CA PHE A 109 -22.27 6.35 -3.39
C PHE A 109 -22.22 6.64 -4.89
N GLU A 110 -23.08 5.99 -5.69
CA GLU A 110 -23.13 6.21 -7.15
C GLU A 110 -23.41 7.67 -7.51
N SER A 111 -24.32 8.32 -6.79
CA SER A 111 -24.61 9.75 -6.97
C SER A 111 -23.42 10.64 -6.58
N ALA A 112 -22.78 10.36 -5.45
CA ALA A 112 -21.64 11.14 -5.00
C ALA A 112 -20.41 10.96 -5.92
N ALA A 113 -20.14 9.73 -6.35
CA ALA A 113 -19.03 9.39 -7.21
C ALA A 113 -19.08 10.05 -8.61
N GLN A 114 -20.26 10.56 -9.04
CA GLN A 114 -20.35 11.36 -10.27
C GLN A 114 -19.46 12.63 -10.22
N LYS A 115 -19.17 13.15 -9.02
CA LYS A 115 -18.33 14.33 -8.83
C LYS A 115 -16.84 14.05 -8.89
N TRP A 116 -16.45 12.78 -8.80
CA TRP A 116 -15.05 12.39 -8.81
C TRP A 116 -14.38 12.69 -10.16
N VAL A 117 -13.23 13.34 -10.10
CA VAL A 117 -12.36 13.64 -11.23
C VAL A 117 -11.09 12.78 -11.10
N PRO A 118 -10.92 11.73 -11.92
CA PRO A 118 -9.79 10.79 -11.79
C PRO A 118 -8.42 11.46 -11.87
N ASP A 119 -8.28 12.48 -12.69
CA ASP A 119 -7.03 13.21 -12.89
C ASP A 119 -6.55 13.95 -11.63
N ASP A 120 -7.46 14.37 -10.75
CA ASP A 120 -7.11 15.03 -9.48
C ASP A 120 -6.31 14.08 -8.56
N TRP A 121 -6.70 12.80 -8.53
CA TRP A 121 -5.94 11.78 -7.80
C TRP A 121 -4.60 11.51 -8.47
N ALA A 122 -4.60 11.27 -9.77
CA ALA A 122 -3.40 10.96 -10.51
C ALA A 122 -2.37 12.10 -10.41
N GLN A 123 -2.80 13.36 -10.48
CA GLN A 123 -1.96 14.54 -10.28
C GLN A 123 -1.40 14.60 -8.85
N LEU A 124 -2.24 14.37 -7.84
CA LEU A 124 -1.79 14.37 -6.44
C LEU A 124 -0.75 13.30 -6.19
N PHE A 125 -0.98 12.06 -6.68
CA PHE A 125 -0.07 10.94 -6.50
C PHE A 125 1.25 11.14 -7.25
N GLN A 126 1.20 11.73 -8.45
CA GLN A 126 2.39 12.14 -9.18
C GLN A 126 3.21 13.19 -8.40
N LYS A 127 2.54 14.23 -7.86
CA LYS A 127 3.19 15.26 -7.03
C LYS A 127 3.75 14.70 -5.72
N THR A 128 3.16 13.63 -5.18
CA THR A 128 3.72 12.92 -4.03
C THR A 128 5.02 12.18 -4.37
N GLY A 129 5.30 11.97 -5.65
CA GLY A 129 6.47 11.21 -6.12
C GLY A 129 6.28 9.71 -6.11
N ALA A 130 5.03 9.23 -6.07
CA ALA A 130 4.71 7.81 -6.18
C ALA A 130 5.06 7.25 -7.56
N GLY A 131 5.48 5.97 -7.61
CA GLY A 131 5.71 5.25 -8.86
C GLY A 131 4.50 4.45 -9.33
N TYR A 132 3.58 4.15 -8.43
CA TYR A 132 2.36 3.38 -8.71
C TYR A 132 1.24 3.75 -7.75
N ALA A 133 0.02 3.36 -8.13
CA ALA A 133 -1.15 3.47 -7.26
C ALA A 133 -2.02 2.23 -7.38
N VAL A 134 -2.65 1.80 -6.29
CA VAL A 134 -3.51 0.61 -6.22
C VAL A 134 -4.89 1.02 -5.74
N LEU A 135 -5.94 0.69 -6.50
CA LEU A 135 -7.34 0.97 -6.14
C LEU A 135 -8.05 -0.31 -5.68
N THR A 136 -8.85 -0.21 -4.64
CA THR A 136 -9.78 -1.28 -4.25
C THR A 136 -10.87 -1.46 -5.31
N ALA A 137 -10.74 -2.44 -6.19
CA ALA A 137 -11.77 -2.76 -7.18
C ALA A 137 -12.99 -3.43 -6.51
N LYS A 138 -12.75 -4.33 -5.54
CA LYS A 138 -13.75 -4.98 -4.68
C LYS A 138 -13.19 -5.14 -3.28
N HIS A 139 -13.88 -4.65 -2.26
CA HIS A 139 -13.60 -4.95 -0.86
C HIS A 139 -14.50 -6.07 -0.33
N THR A 140 -14.41 -6.40 0.96
CA THR A 140 -15.17 -7.46 1.63
C THR A 140 -16.69 -7.26 1.64
N ASP A 141 -17.16 -6.03 1.40
CA ASP A 141 -18.59 -5.72 1.25
C ASP A 141 -19.20 -6.22 -0.07
N GLY A 142 -18.36 -6.71 -0.98
CA GLY A 142 -18.76 -7.32 -2.25
C GLY A 142 -19.15 -6.34 -3.34
N TYR A 143 -19.15 -5.02 -3.09
CA TYR A 143 -19.47 -4.01 -4.09
C TYR A 143 -18.33 -3.83 -5.10
N LEU A 144 -18.67 -3.83 -6.40
CA LEU A 144 -17.69 -3.73 -7.48
C LEU A 144 -17.59 -2.28 -7.99
N LEU A 145 -16.38 -1.73 -8.07
CA LEU A 145 -16.15 -0.39 -8.63
C LEU A 145 -16.06 -0.35 -10.17
N TRP A 146 -16.41 -1.43 -10.84
CA TRP A 146 -16.47 -1.48 -12.32
C TRP A 146 -17.74 -2.20 -12.79
N PRO A 147 -18.23 -1.92 -14.02
CA PRO A 147 -19.39 -2.56 -14.60
C PRO A 147 -19.04 -3.97 -15.09
N SER A 148 -18.83 -4.89 -14.14
CA SER A 148 -18.50 -6.30 -14.41
C SER A 148 -19.58 -6.99 -15.25
N GLN A 149 -19.17 -7.85 -16.16
CA GLN A 149 -20.04 -8.74 -16.90
C GLN A 149 -20.32 -10.05 -16.16
N VAL A 150 -19.59 -10.32 -15.10
CA VAL A 150 -19.80 -11.48 -14.22
C VAL A 150 -21.02 -11.20 -13.33
N ALA A 151 -22.00 -12.08 -13.39
CA ALA A 151 -23.23 -11.95 -12.60
C ALA A 151 -22.91 -12.08 -11.09
N ASN A 152 -23.35 -11.13 -10.29
CA ASN A 152 -23.22 -11.26 -8.85
C ASN A 152 -24.07 -12.41 -8.32
N LEU A 153 -23.49 -13.25 -7.47
CA LEU A 153 -24.11 -14.50 -6.99
C LEU A 153 -25.29 -14.29 -6.04
N ALA A 154 -25.36 -13.14 -5.37
CA ALA A 154 -26.40 -12.84 -4.38
C ALA A 154 -27.29 -11.67 -4.79
N ARG A 155 -26.75 -10.60 -5.40
CA ARG A 155 -27.48 -9.36 -5.67
C ARG A 155 -27.21 -8.84 -7.07
N PRO A 156 -28.09 -9.04 -8.05
CA PRO A 156 -27.94 -8.48 -9.39
C PRO A 156 -27.76 -6.96 -9.35
N GLY A 157 -26.78 -6.43 -10.10
CA GLY A 157 -26.54 -4.99 -10.17
C GLY A 157 -25.76 -4.39 -8.98
N TYR A 158 -25.23 -5.21 -8.06
CA TYR A 158 -24.40 -4.72 -6.93
C TYR A 158 -22.99 -4.35 -7.40
N ARG A 159 -22.94 -3.32 -8.22
CA ARG A 159 -21.73 -2.81 -8.88
C ARG A 159 -21.93 -1.38 -9.35
N SER A 160 -20.86 -0.63 -9.54
CA SER A 160 -20.91 0.68 -10.17
C SER A 160 -21.37 0.58 -11.62
N SER A 161 -22.26 1.48 -12.01
CA SER A 161 -22.64 1.68 -13.41
C SER A 161 -21.56 2.43 -14.20
N ARG A 162 -20.79 3.31 -13.52
CA ARG A 162 -19.61 4.00 -14.03
C ARG A 162 -18.38 3.12 -13.89
N ASP A 163 -17.49 3.09 -14.88
CA ASP A 163 -16.25 2.33 -14.84
C ASP A 163 -15.16 3.06 -14.06
N LEU A 164 -15.34 3.12 -12.72
CA LEU A 164 -14.42 3.83 -11.82
C LEU A 164 -13.01 3.23 -11.86
N VAL A 165 -12.91 1.90 -12.04
CA VAL A 165 -11.62 1.21 -12.19
C VAL A 165 -10.92 1.61 -13.48
N GLY A 166 -11.64 1.57 -14.61
CA GLY A 166 -11.08 1.92 -15.92
C GLY A 166 -10.62 3.38 -15.97
N GLU A 167 -11.42 4.29 -15.42
CA GLU A 167 -11.09 5.71 -15.36
C GLU A 167 -9.86 5.99 -14.46
N PHE A 168 -9.77 5.31 -13.30
CA PHE A 168 -8.58 5.38 -12.44
C PHE A 168 -7.32 4.91 -13.16
N VAL A 169 -7.39 3.73 -13.81
CA VAL A 169 -6.25 3.15 -14.53
C VAL A 169 -5.79 4.07 -15.67
N ALA A 170 -6.73 4.64 -16.41
CA ALA A 170 -6.43 5.56 -17.50
C ALA A 170 -5.75 6.85 -16.99
N ALA A 171 -6.29 7.47 -15.94
CA ALA A 171 -5.73 8.68 -15.34
C ALA A 171 -4.33 8.45 -14.74
N ALA A 172 -4.14 7.36 -13.99
CA ALA A 172 -2.84 7.00 -13.42
C ALA A 172 -1.78 6.85 -14.53
N ARG A 173 -2.08 6.09 -15.58
CA ARG A 173 -1.17 5.88 -16.71
C ARG A 173 -0.87 7.16 -17.49
N ALA A 174 -1.85 8.03 -17.67
CA ALA A 174 -1.66 9.32 -18.32
C ALA A 174 -0.66 10.23 -17.58
N ARG A 175 -0.49 10.01 -16.27
CA ARG A 175 0.47 10.71 -15.41
C ARG A 175 1.77 9.94 -15.18
N GLY A 176 2.00 8.84 -15.90
CA GLY A 176 3.21 8.01 -15.78
C GLY A 176 3.24 7.10 -14.55
N LEU A 177 2.14 6.95 -13.83
CA LEU A 177 2.00 6.02 -12.72
C LEU A 177 1.65 4.61 -13.21
N ARG A 178 2.22 3.59 -12.59
CA ARG A 178 1.73 2.23 -12.74
C ARG A 178 0.42 2.06 -11.96
N ALA A 179 -0.57 1.42 -12.57
CA ALA A 179 -1.86 1.17 -11.92
C ALA A 179 -1.97 -0.27 -11.46
N GLY A 180 -2.28 -0.47 -10.19
CA GLY A 180 -2.59 -1.76 -9.57
C GLY A 180 -4.05 -1.82 -9.13
N LEU A 181 -4.54 -3.05 -8.92
CA LEU A 181 -5.89 -3.31 -8.44
C LEU A 181 -5.85 -4.24 -7.24
N TYR A 182 -6.62 -3.87 -6.21
CA TYR A 182 -6.90 -4.69 -5.03
C TYR A 182 -8.22 -5.42 -5.20
N TYR A 183 -8.27 -6.65 -4.72
CA TYR A 183 -9.48 -7.46 -4.70
C TYR A 183 -9.50 -8.37 -3.46
N SER A 184 -10.53 -8.24 -2.61
CA SER A 184 -10.79 -9.19 -1.53
C SER A 184 -11.24 -10.51 -2.13
N GLY A 185 -10.33 -11.50 -2.13
CA GLY A 185 -10.54 -12.78 -2.79
C GLY A 185 -11.32 -13.78 -1.96
N GLY A 186 -10.92 -13.98 -0.71
CA GLY A 186 -11.50 -15.03 0.14
C GLY A 186 -12.77 -14.62 0.88
N MET A 187 -13.04 -13.32 0.97
CA MET A 187 -14.13 -12.80 1.80
C MET A 187 -15.10 -11.94 1.00
N ASP A 188 -16.39 -12.20 1.18
CA ASP A 188 -17.50 -11.43 0.61
C ASP A 188 -18.69 -11.51 1.57
N TRP A 189 -18.96 -10.40 2.26
CA TRP A 189 -19.99 -10.37 3.32
C TRP A 189 -21.42 -10.36 2.80
N LEU A 190 -21.61 -10.14 1.48
CA LEU A 190 -22.89 -10.31 0.84
C LEU A 190 -23.25 -11.80 0.69
N LEU A 191 -22.24 -12.66 0.49
CA LEU A 191 -22.39 -14.11 0.32
C LEU A 191 -22.24 -14.87 1.63
N ASN A 192 -21.36 -14.40 2.53
CA ASN A 192 -21.23 -14.95 3.88
C ASN A 192 -21.44 -13.83 4.93
N PRO A 193 -22.68 -13.64 5.42
CA PRO A 193 -23.02 -12.58 6.35
C PRO A 193 -22.58 -12.86 7.79
N GLN A 194 -21.86 -13.92 8.08
CA GLN A 194 -21.41 -14.25 9.42
C GLN A 194 -20.60 -13.11 10.03
N ARG A 195 -20.92 -12.75 11.30
CA ARG A 195 -20.16 -11.75 12.06
C ARG A 195 -18.76 -12.26 12.36
N ILE A 196 -17.76 -11.44 12.09
CA ILE A 196 -16.36 -11.67 12.47
C ILE A 196 -16.13 -10.93 13.79
N ASP A 197 -15.93 -11.67 14.88
CA ASP A 197 -15.74 -11.17 16.23
C ASP A 197 -14.54 -11.85 16.94
N THR A 198 -13.85 -12.76 16.25
CA THR A 198 -12.59 -13.38 16.71
C THR A 198 -11.59 -13.52 15.56
N PRO A 199 -10.27 -13.63 15.85
CA PRO A 199 -9.26 -13.86 14.82
C PRO A 199 -9.51 -15.13 14.00
N GLU A 200 -9.99 -16.21 14.63
CA GLU A 200 -10.27 -17.48 13.96
C GLU A 200 -11.38 -17.33 12.92
N LYS A 201 -12.36 -16.45 13.18
CA LYS A 201 -13.46 -16.19 12.25
C LYS A 201 -13.01 -15.45 10.99
N ILE A 202 -11.91 -14.71 11.01
CA ILE A 202 -11.34 -14.15 9.79
C ILE A 202 -11.07 -15.26 8.79
N TYR A 203 -10.53 -16.38 9.25
CA TYR A 203 -10.13 -17.49 8.37
C TYR A 203 -11.24 -18.52 8.15
N SER A 204 -12.12 -18.74 9.13
CA SER A 204 -13.24 -19.69 9.00
C SER A 204 -14.41 -19.16 8.17
N THR A 205 -14.43 -17.84 7.88
CA THR A 205 -15.43 -17.22 7.00
C THR A 205 -14.97 -17.08 5.55
N ILE A 206 -13.75 -17.55 5.24
CA ILE A 206 -13.27 -17.61 3.85
C ILE A 206 -14.23 -18.45 3.03
N LEU A 207 -14.69 -17.88 1.94
CA LEU A 207 -15.60 -18.53 1.02
C LEU A 207 -14.90 -19.64 0.24
N ASP A 208 -15.59 -20.74 0.06
CA ASP A 208 -15.15 -21.90 -0.70
C ASP A 208 -16.25 -22.36 -1.66
N GLY A 209 -16.01 -23.49 -2.30
CA GLY A 209 -16.95 -24.09 -3.22
C GLY A 209 -16.81 -23.59 -4.67
N PRO A 210 -17.17 -24.47 -5.64
CA PRO A 210 -16.82 -24.26 -7.05
C PRO A 210 -17.41 -22.99 -7.64
N LYS A 211 -18.64 -22.61 -7.26
CA LYS A 211 -19.32 -21.41 -7.77
C LYS A 211 -18.63 -20.13 -7.35
N TYR A 212 -18.12 -20.06 -6.12
CA TYR A 212 -17.41 -18.86 -5.65
C TYR A 212 -15.99 -18.81 -6.21
N VAL A 213 -15.32 -19.95 -6.33
CA VAL A 213 -14.02 -20.04 -7.03
C VAL A 213 -14.14 -19.50 -8.46
N GLU A 214 -15.15 -19.99 -9.22
CA GLU A 214 -15.41 -19.51 -10.57
C GLU A 214 -15.70 -18.00 -10.62
N TYR A 215 -16.50 -17.49 -9.67
CA TYR A 215 -16.85 -16.08 -9.55
C TYR A 215 -15.61 -15.19 -9.31
N ALA A 216 -14.78 -15.55 -8.34
CA ALA A 216 -13.58 -14.79 -8.01
C ALA A 216 -12.53 -14.85 -9.13
N ASP A 217 -12.36 -16.01 -9.76
CA ASP A 217 -11.43 -16.17 -10.89
C ASP A 217 -11.91 -15.42 -12.14
N ALA A 218 -13.21 -15.45 -12.43
CA ALA A 218 -13.80 -14.70 -13.54
C ALA A 218 -13.62 -13.18 -13.35
N HIS A 219 -13.77 -12.65 -12.14
CA HIS A 219 -13.51 -11.25 -11.84
C HIS A 219 -12.04 -10.88 -12.07
N TRP A 220 -11.08 -11.68 -11.58
CA TRP A 220 -9.68 -11.40 -11.84
C TRP A 220 -9.33 -11.45 -13.32
N ARG A 221 -9.86 -12.46 -14.07
CA ARG A 221 -9.65 -12.54 -15.52
C ARG A 221 -10.22 -11.32 -16.23
N GLU A 222 -11.41 -10.86 -15.85
CA GLU A 222 -12.02 -9.65 -16.40
C GLU A 222 -11.18 -8.41 -16.10
N LEU A 223 -10.69 -8.24 -14.85
CA LEU A 223 -9.82 -7.13 -14.45
C LEU A 223 -8.49 -7.14 -15.21
N ILE A 224 -7.88 -8.32 -15.37
CA ILE A 224 -6.63 -8.50 -16.10
C ILE A 224 -6.83 -8.17 -17.59
N ASP A 225 -7.87 -8.69 -18.22
CA ASP A 225 -8.09 -8.51 -19.65
C ASP A 225 -8.47 -7.06 -20.01
N ARG A 226 -9.30 -6.41 -19.17
CA ARG A 226 -9.75 -5.04 -19.42
C ARG A 226 -8.71 -4.00 -19.06
N TYR A 227 -8.02 -4.17 -17.94
CA TYR A 227 -7.22 -3.09 -17.35
C TYR A 227 -5.73 -3.38 -17.27
N ARG A 228 -5.29 -4.65 -17.42
CA ARG A 228 -3.87 -5.05 -17.34
C ARG A 228 -3.14 -4.39 -16.16
N PRO A 229 -3.60 -4.62 -14.91
CA PRO A 229 -3.02 -3.97 -13.74
C PRO A 229 -1.56 -4.36 -13.58
N SER A 230 -0.69 -3.39 -13.26
CA SER A 230 0.72 -3.65 -12.99
C SER A 230 0.97 -4.31 -11.64
N VAL A 231 0.01 -4.19 -10.71
CA VAL A 231 0.02 -4.88 -9.41
C VAL A 231 -1.30 -5.63 -9.26
N MET A 232 -1.22 -6.92 -9.05
CA MET A 232 -2.32 -7.78 -8.66
C MET A 232 -2.27 -7.93 -7.13
N TRP A 233 -3.07 -7.13 -6.42
CA TRP A 233 -3.08 -7.05 -4.98
C TRP A 233 -4.27 -7.83 -4.40
N GLY A 234 -4.07 -9.10 -4.06
CA GLY A 234 -5.06 -9.93 -3.37
C GLY A 234 -5.16 -9.58 -1.89
N ASP A 235 -6.29 -9.85 -1.26
CA ASP A 235 -6.42 -9.70 0.19
C ASP A 235 -7.35 -10.74 0.80
N ILE A 236 -7.11 -10.97 2.11
CA ILE A 236 -7.87 -11.87 2.97
C ILE A 236 -8.00 -13.26 2.35
N MET A 237 -6.84 -13.81 1.94
CA MET A 237 -6.72 -15.12 1.31
C MET A 237 -7.44 -15.20 -0.07
N TYR A 238 -7.51 -16.39 -0.62
CA TYR A 238 -8.21 -16.70 -1.86
C TYR A 238 -9.07 -17.97 -1.65
N PRO A 239 -10.16 -18.18 -2.41
CA PRO A 239 -11.05 -19.30 -2.18
C PRO A 239 -10.35 -20.64 -2.13
N ALA A 240 -10.69 -21.46 -1.14
CA ALA A 240 -10.18 -22.82 -1.07
C ALA A 240 -10.60 -23.63 -2.32
N GLY A 241 -9.65 -24.37 -2.88
CA GLY A 241 -9.87 -25.12 -4.13
C GLY A 241 -9.59 -24.35 -5.41
N ALA A 242 -9.29 -23.04 -5.34
CA ALA A 242 -8.88 -22.29 -6.51
C ALA A 242 -7.48 -22.72 -7.01
N ASN A 243 -7.31 -22.75 -8.33
CA ASN A 243 -6.02 -22.98 -8.97
C ASN A 243 -5.28 -21.65 -9.17
N THR A 244 -4.63 -21.15 -8.13
CA THR A 244 -3.90 -19.89 -8.19
C THR A 244 -2.73 -19.90 -9.18
N LEU A 245 -2.11 -21.05 -9.46
CA LEU A 245 -1.05 -21.15 -10.47
C LEU A 245 -1.57 -20.90 -11.89
N GLU A 246 -2.81 -21.32 -12.18
CA GLU A 246 -3.47 -21.01 -13.45
C GLU A 246 -3.75 -19.52 -13.56
N LEU A 247 -4.26 -18.89 -12.51
CA LEU A 247 -4.51 -17.45 -12.46
C LEU A 247 -3.20 -16.65 -12.61
N PHE A 248 -2.12 -17.05 -11.93
CA PHE A 248 -0.82 -16.37 -11.98
C PHE A 248 -0.17 -16.50 -13.35
N SER A 249 -0.17 -17.70 -13.96
CA SER A 249 0.35 -17.87 -15.31
C SER A 249 -0.48 -17.05 -16.32
N TYR A 250 -1.81 -17.03 -16.16
CA TYR A 250 -2.71 -16.20 -16.97
C TYR A 250 -2.34 -14.72 -16.89
N TYR A 251 -2.07 -14.22 -15.68
CA TYR A 251 -1.68 -12.83 -15.43
C TYR A 251 -0.32 -12.50 -16.04
N TYR A 252 0.73 -13.26 -15.74
CA TYR A 252 2.07 -12.98 -16.25
C TYR A 252 2.18 -13.07 -17.78
N ASN A 253 1.40 -13.93 -18.41
CA ASN A 253 1.32 -14.01 -19.87
C ASN A 253 0.69 -12.75 -20.49
N ARG A 254 -0.15 -12.01 -19.75
CA ARG A 254 -0.82 -10.78 -20.22
C ARG A 254 -0.16 -9.50 -19.73
N VAL A 255 0.50 -9.56 -18.63
CA VAL A 255 1.21 -8.45 -17.97
C VAL A 255 2.60 -8.93 -17.55
N PRO A 256 3.53 -9.09 -18.52
CA PRO A 256 4.83 -9.70 -18.26
C PRO A 256 5.71 -8.96 -17.24
N ASP A 257 5.45 -7.68 -17.00
CA ASP A 257 6.08 -6.87 -15.97
C ASP A 257 5.17 -6.59 -14.76
N GLY A 258 4.11 -7.39 -14.60
CA GLY A 258 3.22 -7.32 -13.45
C GLY A 258 3.81 -7.96 -12.20
N VAL A 259 3.25 -7.64 -11.02
CA VAL A 259 3.66 -8.24 -9.74
C VAL A 259 2.45 -8.70 -8.93
N ILE A 260 2.64 -9.75 -8.13
CA ILE A 260 1.61 -10.38 -7.28
C ILE A 260 2.09 -10.35 -5.83
N ASN A 261 1.20 -9.96 -4.89
CA ASN A 261 1.49 -10.00 -3.47
C ASN A 261 1.26 -11.41 -2.85
N ASP A 262 1.63 -11.56 -1.57
CA ASP A 262 1.59 -12.83 -0.85
C ASP A 262 0.21 -13.25 -0.30
N ARG A 263 -0.87 -12.48 -0.54
CA ARG A 263 -2.18 -12.69 0.11
C ARG A 263 -3.15 -13.61 -0.66
N PHE A 264 -2.69 -14.39 -1.62
CA PHE A 264 -3.47 -15.38 -2.38
C PHE A 264 -3.43 -16.80 -1.79
N ALA A 265 -3.24 -16.94 -0.48
CA ALA A 265 -3.26 -18.25 0.16
C ALA A 265 -4.66 -18.92 0.01
N THR A 266 -4.71 -20.15 -0.44
CA THR A 266 -5.94 -20.97 -0.53
C THR A 266 -6.15 -21.87 0.68
N ARG A 267 -5.20 -21.87 1.61
CA ARG A 267 -5.25 -22.62 2.88
C ARG A 267 -4.65 -21.76 3.98
N PHE A 268 -5.25 -21.81 5.14
CA PHE A 268 -4.66 -21.16 6.31
C PHE A 268 -3.38 -21.88 6.73
N THR A 269 -2.32 -21.11 6.86
CA THR A 269 -1.10 -21.47 7.55
C THR A 269 -0.77 -20.30 8.49
N PRO A 270 -0.39 -20.56 9.75
CA PRO A 270 -0.07 -19.47 10.67
C PRO A 270 0.97 -18.52 10.05
N PRO A 271 0.75 -17.20 10.11
CA PRO A 271 1.74 -16.24 9.64
C PRO A 271 3.03 -16.36 10.45
N GLN A 272 4.17 -16.18 9.80
CA GLN A 272 5.48 -16.33 10.43
C GLN A 272 5.80 -15.22 11.44
N ARG A 273 5.13 -14.05 11.31
CA ARG A 273 5.30 -12.87 12.16
C ARG A 273 3.99 -12.09 12.26
N PRO A 274 3.79 -11.31 13.34
CA PRO A 274 2.70 -10.35 13.41
C PRO A 274 2.72 -9.38 12.21
N GLY A 275 1.53 -9.03 11.70
CA GLY A 275 1.38 -8.15 10.54
C GLY A 275 1.57 -8.81 9.17
N LEU A 276 2.06 -10.07 9.10
CA LEU A 276 2.03 -10.86 7.88
C LEU A 276 0.75 -11.69 7.79
N GLN A 277 0.35 -12.01 6.56
CA GLN A 277 -0.77 -12.90 6.26
C GLN A 277 -0.27 -14.33 5.96
N PRO A 278 -1.15 -15.35 5.95
CA PRO A 278 -0.82 -16.66 5.44
C PRO A 278 -0.28 -16.55 4.00
N PRO A 279 0.94 -17.04 3.71
CA PRO A 279 1.56 -16.81 2.42
C PRO A 279 0.93 -17.67 1.31
N ALA A 280 0.79 -17.10 0.12
CA ALA A 280 0.45 -17.82 -1.10
C ALA A 280 1.56 -18.80 -1.50
N ILE A 281 1.23 -19.75 -2.40
CA ILE A 281 2.19 -20.71 -2.96
C ILE A 281 3.30 -20.04 -3.80
N HIS A 282 2.98 -18.87 -4.36
CA HIS A 282 3.89 -18.00 -5.11
C HIS A 282 3.49 -16.54 -4.91
N TYR A 283 4.48 -15.65 -4.87
CA TYR A 283 4.34 -14.20 -4.80
C TYR A 283 5.67 -13.53 -5.17
N ASP A 284 5.59 -12.27 -5.62
CA ASP A 284 6.76 -11.44 -5.93
C ASP A 284 7.23 -10.65 -4.70
N PHE A 285 6.30 -10.31 -3.79
CA PHE A 285 6.60 -9.51 -2.60
C PHE A 285 5.68 -9.85 -1.41
N LEU A 286 6.23 -9.66 -0.20
CA LEU A 286 5.51 -9.79 1.07
C LEU A 286 4.79 -8.48 1.41
N THR A 287 3.68 -8.57 2.16
CA THR A 287 2.87 -7.40 2.54
C THR A 287 2.64 -7.30 4.06
N PRO A 288 3.66 -6.91 4.85
CA PRO A 288 3.43 -6.56 6.24
C PRO A 288 2.49 -5.35 6.35
N GLU A 289 1.54 -5.40 7.30
CA GLU A 289 0.54 -4.36 7.51
C GLU A 289 0.82 -3.61 8.80
N TYR A 290 0.88 -2.27 8.75
CA TYR A 290 1.24 -1.36 9.86
C TYR A 290 2.56 -1.70 10.58
N THR A 291 3.40 -2.53 10.00
CA THR A 291 4.69 -2.97 10.56
C THR A 291 5.78 -2.96 9.50
N SER A 292 7.03 -3.11 9.91
CA SER A 292 8.20 -3.21 9.04
C SER A 292 9.16 -4.27 9.57
N PHE A 293 10.15 -4.64 8.76
CA PHE A 293 11.23 -5.52 9.21
C PHE A 293 12.33 -4.72 9.91
N ASP A 294 13.00 -5.35 10.88
CA ASP A 294 14.11 -4.73 11.60
C ASP A 294 15.42 -4.76 10.80
N GLU A 295 15.58 -5.80 9.97
CA GLU A 295 16.78 -6.10 9.19
C GLU A 295 16.53 -6.02 7.68
N ILE A 296 17.61 -5.92 6.89
CA ILE A 296 17.54 -6.02 5.43
C ILE A 296 16.98 -7.38 5.04
N GLN A 297 15.93 -7.37 4.22
CA GLN A 297 15.31 -8.58 3.70
C GLN A 297 15.85 -8.89 2.29
N ALA A 298 16.20 -10.16 2.03
CA ALA A 298 16.52 -10.62 0.68
C ALA A 298 15.27 -10.61 -0.22
N GLN A 299 14.13 -11.09 0.33
CA GLN A 299 12.82 -11.04 -0.33
C GLN A 299 12.30 -9.60 -0.38
N LYS A 300 11.74 -9.20 -1.54
CA LYS A 300 11.06 -7.91 -1.67
C LYS A 300 9.80 -7.88 -0.80
N TRP A 301 9.54 -6.73 -0.22
CA TRP A 301 8.37 -6.51 0.61
C TRP A 301 7.81 -5.09 0.43
N GLU A 302 6.56 -4.93 0.81
CA GLU A 302 5.82 -3.67 0.73
C GLU A 302 4.97 -3.52 1.99
N THR A 303 5.29 -2.57 2.84
CA THR A 303 4.38 -2.30 3.96
C THR A 303 3.21 -1.46 3.48
N CYS A 304 1.99 -1.90 3.84
CA CYS A 304 0.78 -1.11 3.61
C CYS A 304 0.26 -0.55 4.93
N ARG A 305 -0.13 0.73 4.91
CA ARG A 305 -0.76 1.40 6.04
C ARG A 305 -1.48 2.68 5.63
N GLY A 306 -2.46 3.10 6.44
CA GLY A 306 -3.09 4.40 6.33
C GLY A 306 -2.16 5.56 6.72
N ILE A 307 -2.42 6.75 6.18
CA ILE A 307 -1.94 8.02 6.79
C ILE A 307 -2.62 8.18 8.15
N GLY A 308 -3.90 7.80 8.27
CA GLY A 308 -4.61 7.59 9.53
C GLY A 308 -4.60 6.14 9.98
N SER A 309 -5.43 5.81 10.99
CA SER A 309 -5.59 4.45 11.51
C SER A 309 -6.51 3.59 10.65
N SER A 310 -7.42 4.20 9.89
CA SER A 310 -8.33 3.54 8.95
C SER A 310 -7.77 3.57 7.53
N PHE A 311 -8.06 2.52 6.74
CA PHE A 311 -7.82 2.57 5.29
C PHE A 311 -8.94 3.35 4.59
N GLY A 312 -10.22 3.08 4.87
CA GLY A 312 -11.34 3.88 4.40
C GLY A 312 -11.42 5.24 5.09
N TYR A 313 -12.17 6.17 4.49
CA TYR A 313 -12.40 7.50 5.07
C TYR A 313 -13.13 7.40 6.42
N ASN A 314 -12.57 8.01 7.45
CA ASN A 314 -13.23 8.21 8.75
C ASN A 314 -13.41 9.72 9.00
N ARG A 315 -14.65 10.17 9.11
CA ARG A 315 -15.00 11.59 9.29
C ARG A 315 -14.61 12.18 10.63
N ASP A 316 -14.41 11.30 11.62
CA ASP A 316 -14.05 11.70 12.98
C ASP A 316 -12.53 11.83 13.17
N ASP A 317 -11.73 11.52 12.13
CA ASP A 317 -10.29 11.72 12.15
C ASP A 317 -9.97 13.23 12.20
N ASP A 318 -9.02 13.59 13.04
CA ASP A 318 -8.50 14.94 13.28
C ASP A 318 -6.97 15.01 13.05
N GLU A 319 -6.34 16.12 13.43
CA GLU A 319 -4.89 16.30 13.26
C GLU A 319 -4.06 15.24 13.99
N ASP A 320 -4.53 14.77 15.15
CA ASP A 320 -3.83 13.76 15.96
C ASP A 320 -3.99 12.35 15.37
N SER A 321 -5.00 12.14 14.52
CA SER A 321 -5.27 10.86 13.85
C SER A 321 -4.37 10.62 12.65
N TYR A 322 -3.77 11.66 12.06
CA TYR A 322 -2.99 11.55 10.84
C TYR A 322 -1.50 11.71 11.07
N LEU A 323 -0.71 10.89 10.36
CA LEU A 323 0.74 11.06 10.33
C LEU A 323 1.14 12.38 9.66
N SER A 324 2.11 13.06 10.25
CA SER A 324 2.76 14.18 9.58
C SER A 324 3.60 13.72 8.38
N ALA A 325 3.85 14.62 7.43
CA ALA A 325 4.78 14.35 6.32
C ALA A 325 6.16 13.92 6.83
N GLY A 326 6.66 14.54 7.90
CA GLY A 326 7.93 14.19 8.52
C GLY A 326 7.97 12.76 9.05
N ALA A 327 6.91 12.29 9.68
CA ALA A 327 6.80 10.91 10.15
C ALA A 327 6.82 9.91 8.97
N VAL A 328 6.08 10.21 7.91
CA VAL A 328 6.03 9.35 6.70
C VAL A 328 7.39 9.36 5.97
N ILE A 329 8.09 10.48 5.90
CA ILE A 329 9.43 10.58 5.30
C ILE A 329 10.42 9.68 6.04
N ARG A 330 10.49 9.76 7.37
CA ARG A 330 11.37 8.90 8.17
C ARG A 330 11.03 7.43 8.02
N MET A 331 9.74 7.11 7.98
CA MET A 331 9.25 5.74 7.72
C MET A 331 9.66 5.24 6.33
N LEU A 332 9.47 6.03 5.28
CA LEU A 332 9.87 5.66 3.91
C LEU A 332 11.37 5.39 3.83
N ILE A 333 12.19 6.24 4.43
CA ILE A 333 13.65 6.07 4.49
C ILE A 333 14.01 4.74 5.18
N ASP A 334 13.40 4.46 6.34
CA ASP A 334 13.65 3.23 7.09
C ASP A 334 13.27 1.99 6.28
N ILE A 335 12.08 1.97 5.68
CA ILE A 335 11.57 0.89 4.83
C ILE A 335 12.51 0.63 3.65
N VAL A 336 12.88 1.68 2.92
CA VAL A 336 13.72 1.57 1.70
C VAL A 336 15.12 1.08 2.03
N SER A 337 15.71 1.49 3.16
CA SER A 337 17.01 1.01 3.62
C SER A 337 17.05 -0.50 3.86
N LYS A 338 15.90 -1.14 4.05
CA LYS A 338 15.72 -2.57 4.35
C LYS A 338 15.13 -3.38 3.20
N ASN A 339 15.18 -2.86 1.96
CA ASN A 339 14.64 -3.46 0.72
C ASN A 339 13.11 -3.39 0.58
N GLY A 340 12.43 -2.53 1.34
CA GLY A 340 10.98 -2.38 1.28
C GLY A 340 10.49 -1.34 0.25
N ASN A 341 9.19 -1.40 -0.01
CA ASN A 341 8.38 -0.33 -0.57
C ASN A 341 7.36 0.12 0.49
N LEU A 342 6.93 1.37 0.41
CA LEU A 342 5.78 1.87 1.18
C LEU A 342 4.58 2.01 0.26
N LEU A 343 3.47 1.33 0.58
CA LEU A 343 2.16 1.54 -0.02
C LEU A 343 1.30 2.34 0.96
N LEU A 344 1.30 3.67 0.77
CA LEU A 344 0.67 4.62 1.69
C LEU A 344 -0.78 4.86 1.29
N ASN A 345 -1.72 4.58 2.20
CA ASN A 345 -3.14 4.60 1.87
C ASN A 345 -3.79 5.95 2.14
N VAL A 346 -4.69 6.32 1.23
CA VAL A 346 -5.69 7.38 1.40
C VAL A 346 -7.10 6.78 1.36
N GLY A 347 -8.00 7.34 2.17
CA GLY A 347 -9.42 7.01 2.17
C GLY A 347 -10.23 8.21 1.63
N PRO A 348 -10.66 8.20 0.36
CA PRO A 348 -11.49 9.26 -0.17
C PRO A 348 -12.90 9.26 0.40
N ARG A 349 -13.55 10.45 0.49
CA ARG A 349 -14.98 10.57 0.70
C ARG A 349 -15.75 9.97 -0.48
N ALA A 350 -17.05 9.76 -0.30
CA ALA A 350 -17.90 9.17 -1.35
C ALA A 350 -17.85 9.93 -2.69
N ASP A 351 -17.62 11.24 -2.67
CA ASP A 351 -17.45 12.08 -3.86
C ASP A 351 -16.05 12.06 -4.47
N GLY A 352 -15.16 11.21 -3.97
CA GLY A 352 -13.78 11.09 -4.41
C GLY A 352 -12.83 12.14 -3.84
N SER A 353 -13.28 13.11 -3.06
CA SER A 353 -12.38 14.09 -2.43
C SER A 353 -11.50 13.44 -1.35
N ILE A 354 -10.20 13.74 -1.38
CA ILE A 354 -9.25 13.29 -0.36
C ILE A 354 -9.16 14.37 0.72
N HIS A 355 -9.20 13.94 1.99
CA HIS A 355 -9.15 14.84 3.14
C HIS A 355 -7.91 15.75 3.11
N GLU A 356 -8.10 17.01 3.53
CA GLU A 356 -7.06 18.05 3.47
C GLU A 356 -5.77 17.65 4.17
N LEU A 357 -5.87 17.03 5.37
CA LEU A 357 -4.70 16.59 6.14
C LEU A 357 -3.95 15.46 5.43
N GLN A 358 -4.65 14.52 4.76
CA GLN A 358 -4.00 13.52 3.94
C GLN A 358 -3.30 14.15 2.73
N ARG A 359 -3.94 15.12 2.06
CA ARG A 359 -3.34 15.87 0.96
C ARG A 359 -2.09 16.65 1.40
N LYS A 360 -2.14 17.32 2.57
CA LYS A 360 -1.00 18.04 3.16
C LYS A 360 0.17 17.10 3.43
N CYS A 361 -0.10 15.91 4.00
CA CYS A 361 0.91 14.88 4.23
C CYS A 361 1.57 14.44 2.91
N LEU A 362 0.77 14.09 1.88
CA LEU A 362 1.27 13.66 0.57
C LEU A 362 2.10 14.73 -0.13
N LEU A 363 1.65 15.99 -0.13
CA LEU A 363 2.39 17.10 -0.76
C LEU A 363 3.68 17.40 -0.02
N GLY A 364 3.69 17.31 1.32
CA GLY A 364 4.92 17.47 2.12
C GLY A 364 5.94 16.35 1.85
N LEU A 365 5.47 15.10 1.67
CA LEU A 365 6.32 13.99 1.24
C LEU A 365 6.91 14.25 -0.16
N GLY A 366 6.08 14.70 -1.10
CA GLY A 366 6.51 15.05 -2.45
C GLY A 366 7.58 16.13 -2.47
N ALA A 367 7.37 17.23 -1.75
CA ALA A 367 8.32 18.32 -1.66
C ALA A 367 9.69 17.86 -1.12
N TRP A 368 9.71 16.95 -0.15
CA TRP A 368 10.96 16.37 0.35
C TRP A 368 11.62 15.47 -0.70
N LEU A 369 10.81 14.65 -1.44
CA LEU A 369 11.31 13.77 -2.50
C LEU A 369 11.80 14.51 -3.75
N ASP A 370 11.35 15.73 -3.99
CA ASP A 370 11.86 16.59 -5.08
C ASP A 370 13.34 16.95 -4.84
N VAL A 371 13.74 17.10 -3.57
CA VAL A 371 15.12 17.41 -3.17
C VAL A 371 15.94 16.12 -2.95
N ASN A 372 15.37 15.15 -2.24
CA ASN A 372 16.11 13.98 -1.72
C ASN A 372 15.80 12.67 -2.45
N GLY A 373 14.99 12.71 -3.49
CA GLY A 373 14.45 11.49 -4.13
C GLY A 373 15.50 10.60 -4.80
N GLU A 374 16.70 11.12 -5.13
CA GLU A 374 17.78 10.28 -5.66
C GLU A 374 18.33 9.31 -4.59
N ALA A 375 18.24 9.65 -3.31
CA ALA A 375 18.59 8.75 -2.21
C ALA A 375 17.54 7.65 -1.95
N ILE A 376 16.38 7.73 -2.62
CA ILE A 376 15.25 6.81 -2.45
C ILE A 376 15.00 6.00 -3.72
N ARG A 377 14.71 6.69 -4.84
CA ARG A 377 14.27 6.05 -6.10
C ARG A 377 15.43 5.33 -6.79
N GLY A 378 15.18 4.08 -7.20
CA GLY A 378 16.18 3.28 -7.91
C GLY A 378 17.32 2.77 -7.05
N THR A 379 17.27 2.98 -5.72
CA THR A 379 18.30 2.53 -4.80
C THR A 379 18.13 1.06 -4.37
N ARG A 380 19.15 0.53 -3.74
CA ARG A 380 19.18 -0.80 -3.11
C ARG A 380 19.71 -0.65 -1.67
N PRO A 381 19.45 -1.61 -0.77
CA PRO A 381 20.11 -1.63 0.53
C PRO A 381 21.62 -1.62 0.40
N TRP A 382 22.29 -1.03 1.39
CA TRP A 382 23.75 -1.16 1.52
C TRP A 382 24.10 -2.42 2.33
N SER A 383 25.35 -2.56 2.76
CA SER A 383 25.81 -3.70 3.59
C SER A 383 25.11 -3.77 4.94
N HIS A 384 24.68 -2.65 5.48
CA HIS A 384 23.85 -2.52 6.68
C HIS A 384 22.84 -1.37 6.50
N ALA A 385 21.67 -1.51 7.09
CA ALA A 385 20.59 -0.54 6.90
C ALA A 385 20.77 0.72 7.74
N ALA A 386 21.41 0.62 8.90
CA ALA A 386 21.33 1.62 9.94
C ALA A 386 22.67 1.88 10.62
N SER A 387 22.85 3.12 11.10
CA SER A 387 23.89 3.57 12.01
C SER A 387 23.35 4.75 12.84
N THR A 388 24.24 5.44 13.54
CA THR A 388 23.93 6.65 14.29
C THR A 388 25.11 7.60 14.24
N THR A 389 24.84 8.91 14.36
CA THR A 389 25.90 9.86 14.63
C THR A 389 26.41 9.72 16.08
N LEU A 390 27.56 10.34 16.40
CA LEU A 390 28.05 10.34 17.77
C LEU A 390 27.07 11.01 18.74
N ALA A 391 26.35 12.04 18.28
CA ALA A 391 25.31 12.74 19.04
C ALA A 391 23.97 11.99 19.12
N GLY A 392 23.85 10.78 18.51
CA GLY A 392 22.66 9.96 18.61
C GLY A 392 21.63 10.14 17.50
N VAL A 393 21.89 11.00 16.49
CA VAL A 393 20.97 11.12 15.34
C VAL A 393 20.97 9.82 14.54
N PRO A 394 19.79 9.15 14.35
CA PRO A 394 19.72 7.94 13.58
C PRO A 394 20.07 8.16 12.11
N VAL A 395 20.79 7.22 11.51
CA VAL A 395 21.20 7.24 10.10
C VAL A 395 20.68 5.99 9.40
N ARG A 396 20.22 6.15 8.16
CA ARG A 396 19.86 5.02 7.26
C ARG A 396 20.66 5.10 5.98
N PHE A 397 20.90 3.94 5.37
CA PHE A 397 21.73 3.85 4.19
C PHE A 397 20.99 3.24 3.01
N THR A 398 21.24 3.80 1.84
CA THR A 398 20.88 3.21 0.54
C THR A 398 22.05 3.42 -0.40
N ARG A 399 22.11 2.61 -1.47
CA ARG A 399 23.10 2.77 -2.53
C ARG A 399 22.49 2.74 -3.93
N LYS A 400 23.12 3.41 -4.85
CA LYS A 400 22.84 3.32 -6.27
C LYS A 400 24.17 3.34 -7.01
N GLU A 401 24.50 2.23 -7.71
CA GLU A 401 25.79 2.06 -8.36
C GLU A 401 26.96 2.35 -7.40
N ASN A 402 27.83 3.32 -7.73
CA ASN A 402 28.98 3.73 -6.95
C ASN A 402 28.67 4.89 -5.97
N THR A 403 27.39 5.13 -5.69
CA THR A 403 26.97 6.19 -4.78
C THR A 403 26.30 5.60 -3.56
N LEU A 404 26.79 5.98 -2.40
CA LEU A 404 26.16 5.69 -1.09
C LEU A 404 25.41 6.94 -0.62
N TYR A 405 24.22 6.73 -0.10
CA TYR A 405 23.43 7.77 0.56
C TYR A 405 23.35 7.47 2.06
N ALA A 406 23.72 8.47 2.88
CA ALA A 406 23.54 8.43 4.33
C ALA A 406 22.47 9.45 4.72
N MET A 407 21.31 8.96 5.15
CA MET A 407 20.16 9.80 5.48
C MET A 407 20.05 9.97 6.99
N LEU A 408 20.24 11.20 7.46
CA LEU A 408 20.08 11.61 8.84
C LEU A 408 18.58 11.80 9.10
N LEU A 409 18.02 11.09 10.07
CA LEU A 409 16.57 11.09 10.33
C LEU A 409 16.12 12.26 11.25
N ASP A 410 16.99 13.20 11.47
CA ASP A 410 16.72 14.45 12.17
C ASP A 410 17.75 15.51 11.78
N THR A 411 17.52 16.77 12.13
CA THR A 411 18.47 17.86 11.91
C THR A 411 19.53 17.85 13.02
N PRO A 412 20.83 17.59 12.69
CA PRO A 412 21.89 17.68 13.66
C PRO A 412 22.02 19.10 14.23
N GLY A 413 22.22 19.16 15.54
CA GLY A 413 22.53 20.46 16.23
C GLY A 413 23.97 20.91 16.09
N GLU A 414 24.86 20.07 15.55
CA GLU A 414 26.28 20.27 15.47
C GLU A 414 26.71 20.59 14.04
N ALA A 415 27.67 21.52 13.88
CA ALA A 415 28.24 21.86 12.58
C ALA A 415 29.18 20.76 12.03
N GLU A 416 29.68 19.85 12.86
CA GLU A 416 30.47 18.69 12.47
C GLU A 416 29.85 17.43 13.03
N ILE A 417 29.39 16.52 12.16
CA ILE A 417 28.80 15.23 12.54
C ILE A 417 29.83 14.13 12.37
N ARG A 418 29.75 13.12 13.26
CA ARG A 418 30.52 11.88 13.16
C ARG A 418 29.56 10.69 13.00
N ILE A 419 29.57 10.09 11.81
CA ILE A 419 28.74 8.93 11.49
C ILE A 419 29.55 7.68 11.78
N ARG A 420 29.04 6.81 12.67
CA ARG A 420 29.70 5.60 13.11
C ARG A 420 29.68 4.54 12.00
N ASN A 421 30.77 3.74 11.96
CA ASN A 421 30.92 2.61 11.04
C ASN A 421 30.62 2.95 9.58
N LEU A 422 31.04 4.11 9.13
CA LEU A 422 30.94 4.55 7.75
C LEU A 422 32.34 4.89 7.22
N HIS A 423 32.80 4.12 6.25
CA HIS A 423 34.08 4.34 5.58
C HIS A 423 33.86 4.94 4.19
N ALA A 424 34.48 6.09 3.93
CA ALA A 424 34.57 6.69 2.62
C ALA A 424 36.00 6.50 2.08
N ALA A 425 36.13 6.05 0.84
CA ALA A 425 37.44 5.90 0.21
C ALA A 425 38.13 7.26 0.00
N GLY A 426 39.46 7.27 0.00
CA GLY A 426 40.21 8.48 -0.31
C GLY A 426 39.81 9.05 -1.67
N GLY A 427 39.57 10.37 -1.75
CA GLY A 427 39.07 11.03 -2.95
C GLY A 427 37.55 11.02 -3.13
N SER A 428 36.77 10.37 -2.25
CA SER A 428 35.31 10.46 -2.27
C SER A 428 34.83 11.90 -2.18
N GLU A 429 33.73 12.18 -2.89
CA GLU A 429 33.04 13.46 -2.79
C GLU A 429 31.80 13.30 -1.90
N VAL A 430 31.68 14.19 -0.92
CA VAL A 430 30.50 14.24 -0.03
C VAL A 430 29.73 15.53 -0.30
N ARG A 431 28.40 15.38 -0.56
CA ARG A 431 27.46 16.50 -0.74
C ARG A 431 26.24 16.31 0.12
N LEU A 432 25.59 17.39 0.51
CA LEU A 432 24.26 17.39 1.05
C LEU A 432 23.27 17.63 -0.09
N LEU A 433 22.26 16.75 -0.25
CA LEU A 433 21.23 16.95 -1.28
C LEU A 433 20.46 18.26 -1.04
N GLY A 434 20.15 18.95 -2.12
CA GLY A 434 19.53 20.29 -2.08
C GLY A 434 20.51 21.44 -1.91
N ILE A 435 21.81 21.17 -1.74
CA ILE A 435 22.86 22.18 -1.67
C ILE A 435 23.97 21.83 -2.67
N ASP A 436 24.33 22.79 -3.53
CA ASP A 436 25.34 22.58 -4.58
C ASP A 436 26.77 22.82 -4.08
N GLU A 437 27.08 22.36 -2.88
CA GLU A 437 28.39 22.55 -2.25
C GLU A 437 29.03 21.20 -1.88
N ARG A 438 30.35 21.07 -2.13
CA ARG A 438 31.12 19.93 -1.63
C ARG A 438 31.41 20.14 -0.15
N LEU A 439 31.05 19.15 0.67
CA LEU A 439 31.30 19.20 2.10
C LEU A 439 32.74 18.75 2.41
N LYS A 440 33.35 19.42 3.37
CA LYS A 440 34.62 18.96 3.96
C LYS A 440 34.36 17.73 4.82
N TRP A 441 35.18 16.71 4.61
CA TRP A 441 35.10 15.47 5.37
C TRP A 441 36.48 14.88 5.66
N ARG A 442 36.55 13.99 6.63
CA ARG A 442 37.75 13.22 6.96
C ARG A 442 37.38 11.87 7.55
N GLN A 443 38.21 10.86 7.32
CA GLN A 443 38.08 9.56 7.95
C GLN A 443 38.73 9.58 9.34
N SER A 444 38.11 8.97 10.35
CA SER A 444 38.66 8.84 11.71
C SER A 444 38.38 7.39 12.21
N GLY A 445 39.33 6.50 12.02
CA GLY A 445 39.12 5.07 12.26
C GLY A 445 38.03 4.52 11.36
N SER A 446 37.02 3.88 11.93
CA SER A 446 35.85 3.36 11.22
C SER A 446 34.79 4.43 10.90
N ASP A 447 34.94 5.66 11.34
CA ASP A 447 33.88 6.67 11.30
C ASP A 447 34.17 7.77 10.29
N LEU A 448 33.13 8.23 9.61
CA LEU A 448 33.16 9.39 8.73
C LEU A 448 32.80 10.65 9.50
N ILE A 449 33.67 11.64 9.43
CA ILE A 449 33.42 12.98 9.98
C ILE A 449 33.12 13.92 8.83
N VAL A 450 31.96 14.58 8.88
CA VAL A 450 31.51 15.53 7.85
C VAL A 450 31.18 16.88 8.50
N ARG A 451 31.70 17.98 7.91
CA ARG A 451 31.33 19.33 8.28
C ARG A 451 30.10 19.74 7.46
N LEU A 452 29.02 20.00 8.16
CA LEU A 452 27.74 20.43 7.56
C LEU A 452 27.77 21.96 7.32
N PRO A 453 26.99 22.45 6.34
CA PRO A 453 26.74 23.89 6.22
C PRO A 453 25.92 24.41 7.41
N ALA A 454 26.04 25.66 7.73
CA ALA A 454 25.30 26.29 8.82
C ALA A 454 24.69 27.63 8.35
N PRO A 455 23.38 27.88 8.59
CA PRO A 455 22.42 26.92 9.16
C PRO A 455 22.02 25.81 8.17
N LEU A 456 21.65 24.61 8.68
CA LEU A 456 20.95 23.62 7.88
C LEU A 456 19.53 24.11 7.61
N PRO A 457 18.94 23.81 6.42
CA PRO A 457 17.54 24.04 6.19
C PRO A 457 16.71 23.16 7.15
N ASP A 458 15.54 23.66 7.59
CA ASP A 458 14.61 22.85 8.36
C ASP A 458 14.06 21.73 7.49
N SER A 459 14.27 20.47 7.90
CA SER A 459 13.88 19.30 7.15
C SER A 459 13.70 18.09 8.09
N PRO A 460 12.68 17.23 7.86
CA PRO A 460 12.47 16.03 8.66
C PRO A 460 13.59 15.00 8.53
N ALA A 461 14.40 15.07 7.47
CA ALA A 461 15.57 14.24 7.24
C ALA A 461 16.49 14.89 6.20
N HIS A 462 17.78 14.64 6.31
CA HIS A 462 18.82 15.17 5.42
C HIS A 462 19.59 14.02 4.75
N ALA A 463 19.79 14.07 3.44
CA ALA A 463 20.53 13.03 2.73
C ALA A 463 21.92 13.52 2.30
N LEU A 464 22.96 12.82 2.76
CA LEU A 464 24.31 12.96 2.28
C LEU A 464 24.52 12.01 1.11
N ARG A 465 25.00 12.53 -0.01
CA ARG A 465 25.47 11.76 -1.16
C ARG A 465 26.98 11.60 -1.06
N ILE A 466 27.46 10.35 -1.07
CA ILE A 466 28.87 9.98 -0.94
C ILE A 466 29.23 9.17 -2.18
N SER A 467 30.06 9.74 -3.07
CA SER A 467 30.62 9.00 -4.17
C SER A 467 31.70 8.05 -3.62
N VAL A 468 31.54 6.74 -3.89
CA VAL A 468 32.59 5.78 -3.55
C VAL A 468 33.62 5.85 -4.67
N GLY A 469 34.86 6.22 -4.35
CA GLY A 469 35.94 6.21 -5.33
C GLY A 469 36.06 4.84 -6.02
N THR A 470 36.20 4.82 -7.31
CA THR A 470 36.45 3.62 -8.13
C THR A 470 37.79 3.01 -7.78
#